data_e8be8e76ba2ba235c01a4f1a40a09c2e
#
_entry.id   e8be8e76ba2ba235c01a4f1a40a09c2e
#
_cell.length_a   1.000
_cell.length_b   1.000
_cell.length_c   1.000
_cell.angle_alpha   90.00
_cell.angle_beta   90.00
_cell.angle_gamma   90.00
#
_symmetry.space_group_name_H-M   'P 1'
#
loop_
_entity.id
_entity.type
_entity.pdbx_description
1 polymer ?
#
loop_
_entity_poly.entity_id
_entity_poly.type
_entity_poly.pdbx_seq_one_letter_code
_entity_poly.pdbx_strand_id
1 'polypeptide(L)'
;MLDPRFLVVRLGSLGDIVHTFPAVSGLRESFPNAEIVWLTHPRWKLLVESSALAAQVWATETRSFHALRKTINDLRSARWDAAIDYQGLWKSAALPFFGGIKRRIGFSSETIREFGVPVLYTDQVRCSAVHIADQNGELSLRAGARSPVASFKLHIPQIDDCGIRDYLMKLGLNRYVVLSPGGGWRSKCWPPQRFGQLSQLIRDTLGLRCVVNYGPGEDDLALAVRECSGDADPVPYNGPLGPLMALLRNAACVVGGDTGPLHLAIALGTRTVALFGPTDPRRNGPYRTDDIVLRAPNVVTTHRRHDQAHPALLEIQVPEVLDAVRRRIGVAA
;
A
#
# COMPACT_ATOMS: atom_id res chain seq x y z
N MET A 1 13.39 -5.83 -33.83
CA MET A 1 12.13 -5.18 -33.36
C MET A 1 12.52 -4.17 -32.32
N LEU A 2 11.91 -2.99 -32.30
CA LEU A 2 12.13 -2.01 -31.23
C LEU A 2 11.56 -2.57 -29.92
N ASP A 3 12.25 -2.35 -28.78
CA ASP A 3 11.75 -2.75 -27.48
C ASP A 3 10.41 -2.05 -27.18
N PRO A 4 9.45 -2.75 -26.55
CA PRO A 4 8.12 -2.19 -26.29
C PRO A 4 8.18 -1.05 -25.27
N ARG A 5 7.27 -0.09 -25.45
CA ARG A 5 7.10 1.04 -24.52
C ARG A 5 5.70 0.99 -23.90
N PHE A 6 5.65 0.80 -22.58
CA PHE A 6 4.41 0.67 -21.81
C PHE A 6 4.18 1.89 -20.94
N LEU A 7 2.92 2.38 -20.93
CA LEU A 7 2.44 3.30 -19.92
C LEU A 7 1.72 2.50 -18.83
N VAL A 8 2.22 2.53 -17.63
CA VAL A 8 1.56 2.02 -16.42
C VAL A 8 0.83 3.18 -15.75
N VAL A 9 -0.47 3.05 -15.53
CA VAL A 9 -1.28 4.07 -14.86
C VAL A 9 -1.73 3.55 -13.49
N ARG A 10 -1.18 4.12 -12.42
CA ARG A 10 -1.62 3.92 -11.04
C ARG A 10 -1.32 5.18 -10.25
N LEU A 11 -2.33 6.03 -10.08
CA LEU A 11 -2.19 7.35 -9.46
C LEU A 11 -2.15 7.30 -7.92
N GLY A 12 -2.62 6.25 -7.33
CA GLY A 12 -2.71 6.02 -5.88
C GLY A 12 -3.77 4.97 -5.56
N SER A 13 -4.07 4.65 -4.32
CA SER A 13 -3.42 5.09 -3.08
C SER A 13 -2.10 4.35 -2.81
N LEU A 14 -1.44 4.60 -1.64
CA LEU A 14 -0.19 3.94 -1.27
C LEU A 14 -0.30 2.41 -1.35
N GLY A 15 -1.27 1.83 -0.64
CA GLY A 15 -1.48 0.37 -0.63
C GLY A 15 -1.79 -0.19 -2.02
N ASP A 16 -2.59 0.53 -2.82
CA ASP A 16 -2.90 0.12 -4.18
C ASP A 16 -1.68 0.14 -5.11
N ILE A 17 -0.77 1.09 -4.96
CA ILE A 17 0.50 1.12 -5.70
C ILE A 17 1.34 -0.09 -5.31
N VAL A 18 1.44 -0.40 -4.01
CA VAL A 18 2.15 -1.57 -3.50
C VAL A 18 1.59 -2.86 -4.12
N HIS A 19 0.28 -3.02 -4.17
CA HIS A 19 -0.37 -4.17 -4.80
C HIS A 19 -0.21 -4.23 -6.33
N THR A 20 0.29 -3.16 -6.96
CA THR A 20 0.56 -3.15 -8.41
C THR A 20 2.00 -3.58 -8.71
N PHE A 21 2.94 -3.47 -7.78
CA PHE A 21 4.34 -3.83 -8.01
C PHE A 21 4.54 -5.27 -8.48
N PRO A 22 3.91 -6.31 -7.90
CA PRO A 22 4.08 -7.69 -8.38
C PRO A 22 3.72 -7.85 -9.86
N ALA A 23 2.63 -7.21 -10.30
CA ALA A 23 2.16 -7.26 -11.69
C ALA A 23 3.12 -6.56 -12.67
N VAL A 24 3.63 -5.38 -12.28
CA VAL A 24 4.61 -4.64 -13.09
C VAL A 24 5.97 -5.35 -13.08
N SER A 25 6.32 -6.04 -11.99
CA SER A 25 7.52 -6.89 -11.94
C SER A 25 7.42 -8.05 -12.94
N GLY A 26 6.28 -8.74 -13.02
CA GLY A 26 6.03 -9.76 -14.03
C GLY A 26 6.13 -9.23 -15.47
N LEU A 27 5.64 -8.01 -15.69
CA LEU A 27 5.80 -7.32 -16.98
C LEU A 27 7.29 -7.03 -17.28
N ARG A 28 8.05 -6.51 -16.30
CA ARG A 28 9.49 -6.22 -16.42
C ARG A 28 10.31 -7.49 -16.69
N GLU A 29 10.03 -8.59 -15.98
CA GLU A 29 10.70 -9.87 -16.22
C GLU A 29 10.44 -10.41 -17.64
N SER A 30 9.22 -10.20 -18.13
CA SER A 30 8.81 -10.65 -19.48
C SER A 30 9.40 -9.80 -20.60
N PHE A 31 9.65 -8.52 -20.32
CA PHE A 31 10.20 -7.55 -21.25
C PHE A 31 11.35 -6.77 -20.61
N PRO A 32 12.55 -7.39 -20.46
CA PRO A 32 13.67 -6.78 -19.72
C PRO A 32 14.12 -5.42 -20.28
N ASN A 33 14.03 -5.24 -21.60
CA ASN A 33 14.44 -4.02 -22.28
C ASN A 33 13.29 -3.02 -22.51
N ALA A 34 12.06 -3.35 -22.10
CA ALA A 34 10.92 -2.46 -22.29
C ALA A 34 11.12 -1.12 -21.58
N GLU A 35 10.73 -0.03 -22.22
CA GLU A 35 10.61 1.25 -21.55
C GLU A 35 9.24 1.30 -20.82
N ILE A 36 9.27 1.06 -19.50
CA ILE A 36 8.08 1.21 -18.64
C ILE A 36 8.08 2.62 -18.08
N VAL A 37 7.07 3.39 -18.44
CA VAL A 37 6.80 4.71 -17.86
C VAL A 37 5.61 4.57 -16.89
N TRP A 38 5.81 4.94 -15.64
CA TRP A 38 4.74 4.87 -14.63
C TRP A 38 4.17 6.25 -14.35
N LEU A 39 2.89 6.43 -14.61
CA LEU A 39 2.14 7.65 -14.29
C LEU A 39 1.50 7.53 -12.91
N THR A 40 1.88 8.42 -11.99
CA THR A 40 1.41 8.43 -10.59
C THR A 40 1.08 9.85 -10.10
N HIS A 41 0.49 9.97 -8.90
CA HIS A 41 0.34 11.26 -8.24
C HIS A 41 1.68 11.71 -7.63
N PRO A 42 2.03 13.01 -7.62
CA PRO A 42 3.32 13.50 -7.11
C PRO A 42 3.69 12.98 -5.71
N ARG A 43 2.70 12.86 -4.82
CA ARG A 43 2.87 12.32 -3.46
C ARG A 43 3.51 10.92 -3.44
N TRP A 44 3.32 10.13 -4.47
CA TRP A 44 3.76 8.72 -4.52
C TRP A 44 4.93 8.47 -5.45
N LYS A 45 5.50 9.54 -6.04
CA LYS A 45 6.61 9.42 -6.98
C LYS A 45 7.77 8.64 -6.40
N LEU A 46 8.23 9.02 -5.20
CA LEU A 46 9.32 8.33 -4.49
C LEU A 46 9.05 6.84 -4.29
N LEU A 47 7.80 6.46 -3.94
CA LEU A 47 7.45 5.05 -3.75
C LEU A 47 7.62 4.23 -5.05
N VAL A 48 7.18 4.79 -6.17
CA VAL A 48 7.33 4.12 -7.46
C VAL A 48 8.79 4.06 -7.89
N GLU A 49 9.55 5.14 -7.73
CA GLU A 49 11.00 5.19 -8.02
C GLU A 49 11.76 4.16 -7.17
N SER A 50 11.38 3.98 -5.91
CA SER A 50 11.99 3.01 -5.00
C SER A 50 11.86 1.56 -5.46
N SER A 51 10.90 1.25 -6.33
CA SER A 51 10.72 -0.11 -6.87
C SER A 51 11.71 -0.45 -7.99
N ALA A 52 12.31 0.56 -8.64
CA ALA A 52 13.16 0.42 -9.83
C ALA A 52 12.51 -0.36 -11.01
N LEU A 53 11.18 -0.52 -10.99
CA LEU A 53 10.44 -1.25 -12.04
C LEU A 53 10.20 -0.39 -13.28
N ALA A 54 10.06 0.92 -13.11
CA ALA A 54 9.84 1.87 -14.18
C ALA A 54 11.16 2.54 -14.61
N ALA A 55 11.35 2.70 -15.91
CA ALA A 55 12.48 3.47 -16.46
C ALA A 55 12.29 4.98 -16.20
N GLN A 56 11.03 5.43 -16.18
CA GLN A 56 10.65 6.80 -15.88
C GLN A 56 9.39 6.83 -15.00
N VAL A 57 9.34 7.78 -14.07
CA VAL A 57 8.15 8.03 -13.26
C VAL A 57 7.63 9.43 -13.55
N TRP A 58 6.46 9.48 -14.19
CA TRP A 58 5.77 10.72 -14.48
C TRP A 58 4.75 11.01 -13.37
N ALA A 59 4.69 12.26 -12.95
CA ALA A 59 3.77 12.68 -11.90
C ALA A 59 2.74 13.67 -12.45
N THR A 60 1.46 13.43 -12.12
CA THR A 60 0.37 14.35 -12.50
C THR A 60 -0.58 14.61 -11.32
N GLU A 61 -0.90 15.89 -11.15
CA GLU A 61 -1.91 16.34 -10.18
C GLU A 61 -3.30 16.34 -10.84
N THR A 62 -4.13 15.36 -10.51
CA THR A 62 -5.42 15.14 -11.18
C THR A 62 -6.49 16.19 -10.86
N ARG A 63 -6.25 17.08 -9.89
CA ARG A 63 -7.13 18.21 -9.58
C ARG A 63 -6.74 19.48 -10.32
N SER A 64 -5.58 19.50 -10.97
CA SER A 64 -5.09 20.63 -11.75
C SER A 64 -5.34 20.42 -13.24
N PHE A 65 -6.20 21.27 -13.83
CA PHE A 65 -6.46 21.23 -15.27
C PHE A 65 -5.19 21.46 -16.10
N HIS A 66 -4.30 22.34 -15.64
CA HIS A 66 -3.02 22.59 -16.30
C HIS A 66 -2.14 21.33 -16.30
N ALA A 67 -2.03 20.64 -15.15
CA ALA A 67 -1.24 19.40 -15.04
C ALA A 67 -1.82 18.30 -15.92
N LEU A 68 -3.15 18.14 -15.95
CA LEU A 68 -3.83 17.17 -16.82
C LEU A 68 -3.56 17.44 -18.29
N ARG A 69 -3.72 18.70 -18.73
CA ARG A 69 -3.46 19.12 -20.13
C ARG A 69 -2.01 18.88 -20.52
N LYS A 70 -1.07 19.23 -19.63
CA LYS A 70 0.35 18.95 -19.84
C LYS A 70 0.60 17.45 -20.02
N THR A 71 0.10 16.63 -19.09
CA THR A 71 0.26 15.17 -19.15
C THR A 71 -0.32 14.59 -20.45
N ILE A 72 -1.50 15.01 -20.87
CA ILE A 72 -2.12 14.57 -22.12
C ILE A 72 -1.23 14.94 -23.34
N ASN A 73 -0.69 16.14 -23.37
CA ASN A 73 0.20 16.57 -24.45
C ASN A 73 1.51 15.77 -24.46
N ASP A 74 2.10 15.52 -23.29
CA ASP A 74 3.30 14.69 -23.15
C ASP A 74 3.02 13.23 -23.63
N LEU A 75 1.84 12.67 -23.32
CA LEU A 75 1.42 11.37 -23.81
C LEU A 75 1.26 11.32 -25.33
N ARG A 76 0.71 12.39 -25.94
CA ARG A 76 0.53 12.52 -27.40
C ARG A 76 1.83 12.62 -28.15
N SER A 77 2.86 13.25 -27.55
CA SER A 77 4.15 13.44 -28.17
C SER A 77 5.05 12.22 -28.20
N ALA A 78 4.64 11.15 -27.49
CA ALA A 78 5.43 9.93 -27.34
C ALA A 78 4.76 8.73 -28.06
N ARG A 79 5.59 7.77 -28.48
CA ARG A 79 5.11 6.48 -29.00
C ARG A 79 4.80 5.55 -27.83
N TRP A 80 3.69 4.81 -27.92
CA TRP A 80 3.29 3.81 -26.94
C TRP A 80 2.82 2.54 -27.65
N ASP A 81 3.25 1.39 -27.15
CA ASP A 81 2.75 0.09 -27.61
C ASP A 81 1.47 -0.30 -26.86
N ALA A 82 1.39 0.01 -25.57
CA ALA A 82 0.16 -0.10 -24.80
C ALA A 82 0.18 0.80 -23.55
N ALA A 83 -1.01 1.18 -23.07
CA ALA A 83 -1.26 1.68 -21.72
C ALA A 83 -1.97 0.60 -20.91
N ILE A 84 -1.57 0.42 -19.66
CA ILE A 84 -2.17 -0.52 -18.72
C ILE A 84 -2.67 0.28 -17.52
N ASP A 85 -4.00 0.36 -17.37
CA ASP A 85 -4.63 1.08 -16.26
C ASP A 85 -4.99 0.11 -15.13
N TYR A 86 -4.11 0.04 -14.12
CA TYR A 86 -4.33 -0.74 -12.92
C TYR A 86 -5.26 -0.06 -11.91
N GLN A 87 -5.71 1.16 -12.18
CA GLN A 87 -6.58 1.89 -11.25
C GLN A 87 -8.06 1.71 -11.55
N GLY A 88 -8.45 1.76 -12.83
CA GLY A 88 -9.83 1.53 -13.25
C GLY A 88 -10.80 2.64 -12.81
N LEU A 89 -10.40 3.90 -12.90
CA LEU A 89 -11.23 5.05 -12.60
C LEU A 89 -11.28 6.01 -13.80
N TRP A 90 -12.35 6.82 -13.92
CA TRP A 90 -12.45 7.83 -14.99
C TRP A 90 -11.19 8.70 -15.10
N LYS A 91 -10.67 9.16 -13.96
CA LYS A 91 -9.47 10.02 -13.92
C LYS A 91 -8.18 9.34 -14.38
N SER A 92 -8.10 8.00 -14.32
CA SER A 92 -6.93 7.24 -14.78
C SER A 92 -7.09 6.82 -16.23
N ALA A 93 -8.25 6.30 -16.62
CA ALA A 93 -8.56 5.82 -17.96
C ALA A 93 -8.61 6.95 -19.01
N ALA A 94 -9.06 8.13 -18.61
CA ALA A 94 -9.13 9.30 -19.51
C ALA A 94 -7.75 9.77 -19.99
N LEU A 95 -6.71 9.65 -19.18
CA LEU A 95 -5.37 10.12 -19.54
C LEU A 95 -4.80 9.40 -20.77
N PRO A 96 -4.71 8.05 -20.82
CA PRO A 96 -4.25 7.36 -22.03
C PRO A 96 -5.23 7.48 -23.19
N PHE A 97 -6.54 7.62 -22.93
CA PHE A 97 -7.54 7.83 -23.98
C PHE A 97 -7.35 9.17 -24.69
N PHE A 98 -7.33 10.28 -23.96
CA PHE A 98 -7.08 11.60 -24.53
C PHE A 98 -5.61 11.79 -24.97
N GLY A 99 -4.68 11.01 -24.40
CA GLY A 99 -3.31 10.90 -24.86
C GLY A 99 -3.14 10.20 -26.21
N GLY A 100 -4.23 9.66 -26.80
CA GLY A 100 -4.22 9.06 -28.14
C GLY A 100 -3.54 7.69 -28.19
N ILE A 101 -3.34 7.01 -27.05
CA ILE A 101 -2.72 5.69 -27.00
C ILE A 101 -3.70 4.67 -27.59
N LYS A 102 -3.28 3.97 -28.65
CA LYS A 102 -4.16 3.09 -29.42
C LYS A 102 -4.58 1.84 -28.64
N ARG A 103 -3.67 1.18 -27.94
CA ARG A 103 -3.95 0.00 -27.13
C ARG A 103 -4.03 0.37 -25.65
N ARG A 104 -5.21 0.23 -25.06
CA ARG A 104 -5.50 0.60 -23.67
C ARG A 104 -6.14 -0.59 -22.97
N ILE A 105 -5.40 -1.15 -22.01
CA ILE A 105 -5.77 -2.34 -21.25
C ILE A 105 -6.29 -1.91 -19.89
N GLY A 106 -7.42 -2.43 -19.48
CA GLY A 106 -8.00 -2.17 -18.16
C GLY A 106 -9.05 -3.20 -17.77
N PHE A 107 -9.62 -3.03 -16.60
CA PHE A 107 -10.63 -3.95 -16.06
C PHE A 107 -11.95 -3.87 -16.82
N SER A 108 -12.63 -5.02 -16.98
CA SER A 108 -13.97 -5.09 -17.55
C SER A 108 -15.03 -4.54 -16.60
N SER A 109 -16.24 -4.33 -17.11
CA SER A 109 -17.42 -3.87 -16.33
C SER A 109 -17.75 -4.75 -15.13
N GLU A 110 -17.41 -6.04 -15.16
CA GLU A 110 -17.66 -6.99 -14.08
C GLU A 110 -16.65 -6.90 -12.94
N THR A 111 -15.48 -6.33 -13.22
CA THR A 111 -14.37 -6.22 -12.25
C THR A 111 -14.22 -4.79 -11.69
N ILE A 112 -14.56 -3.79 -12.51
CA ILE A 112 -14.35 -2.38 -12.20
C ILE A 112 -15.43 -1.83 -11.25
N ARG A 113 -15.08 -0.80 -10.47
CA ARG A 113 -16.02 -0.17 -9.53
C ARG A 113 -16.81 0.99 -10.14
N GLU A 114 -16.19 1.75 -11.05
CA GLU A 114 -16.82 2.92 -11.67
C GLU A 114 -17.51 2.53 -12.98
N PHE A 115 -18.83 2.67 -13.01
CA PHE A 115 -19.63 2.39 -14.20
C PHE A 115 -19.17 3.22 -15.40
N GLY A 116 -19.17 2.61 -16.59
CA GLY A 116 -18.87 3.28 -17.86
C GLY A 116 -17.38 3.42 -18.20
N VAL A 117 -16.47 3.31 -17.24
CA VAL A 117 -15.02 3.45 -17.49
C VAL A 117 -14.50 2.45 -18.57
N PRO A 118 -14.97 1.20 -18.63
CA PRO A 118 -14.47 0.23 -19.61
C PRO A 118 -14.58 0.66 -21.07
N VAL A 119 -15.49 1.59 -21.41
CA VAL A 119 -15.62 2.09 -22.80
C VAL A 119 -14.35 2.80 -23.30
N LEU A 120 -13.49 3.25 -22.38
CA LEU A 120 -12.22 3.88 -22.72
C LEU A 120 -11.11 2.87 -23.00
N TYR A 121 -11.31 1.57 -22.72
CA TYR A 121 -10.33 0.52 -22.98
C TYR A 121 -10.58 -0.17 -24.30
N THR A 122 -9.50 -0.54 -24.99
CA THR A 122 -9.56 -1.39 -26.20
C THR A 122 -9.49 -2.87 -25.83
N ASP A 123 -8.85 -3.18 -24.72
CA ASP A 123 -8.70 -4.51 -24.16
C ASP A 123 -9.27 -4.51 -22.73
N GLN A 124 -10.45 -5.08 -22.57
CA GLN A 124 -11.09 -5.22 -21.26
C GLN A 124 -10.78 -6.59 -20.67
N VAL A 125 -10.33 -6.64 -19.42
CA VAL A 125 -9.95 -7.87 -18.73
C VAL A 125 -10.96 -8.18 -17.63
N ARG A 126 -11.65 -9.31 -17.79
CA ARG A 126 -12.47 -9.90 -16.73
C ARG A 126 -11.56 -10.71 -15.81
N CYS A 127 -11.30 -10.21 -14.61
CA CYS A 127 -10.43 -10.88 -13.66
C CYS A 127 -11.14 -12.04 -12.97
N SER A 128 -10.44 -13.16 -12.85
CA SER A 128 -10.88 -14.37 -12.14
C SER A 128 -10.29 -14.46 -10.73
N ALA A 129 -9.12 -13.84 -10.51
CA ALA A 129 -8.43 -13.86 -9.23
C ALA A 129 -9.18 -13.07 -8.15
N VAL A 130 -9.04 -13.52 -6.90
CA VAL A 130 -9.62 -12.84 -5.73
C VAL A 130 -8.71 -11.73 -5.24
N HIS A 131 -7.40 -12.00 -5.14
CA HIS A 131 -6.44 -11.03 -4.61
C HIS A 131 -6.14 -9.93 -5.63
N ILE A 132 -6.10 -8.67 -5.17
CA ILE A 132 -5.94 -7.51 -6.05
C ILE A 132 -4.60 -7.50 -6.80
N ALA A 133 -3.53 -8.04 -6.22
CA ALA A 133 -2.24 -8.17 -6.91
C ALA A 133 -2.33 -9.14 -8.10
N ASP A 134 -3.07 -10.25 -7.95
CA ASP A 134 -3.29 -11.22 -9.02
C ASP A 134 -4.21 -10.64 -10.10
N GLN A 135 -5.28 -9.91 -9.71
CA GLN A 135 -6.11 -9.17 -10.67
C GLN A 135 -5.28 -8.19 -11.50
N ASN A 136 -4.36 -7.46 -10.86
CA ASN A 136 -3.41 -6.61 -11.56
C ASN A 136 -2.52 -7.44 -12.50
N GLY A 137 -2.08 -8.62 -12.05
CA GLY A 137 -1.31 -9.57 -12.86
C GLY A 137 -2.01 -10.00 -14.14
N GLU A 138 -3.35 -10.21 -14.09
CA GLU A 138 -4.13 -10.57 -15.28
C GLU A 138 -4.11 -9.45 -16.35
N LEU A 139 -4.01 -8.16 -15.94
CA LEU A 139 -3.79 -7.07 -16.88
C LEU A 139 -2.40 -7.14 -17.50
N SER A 140 -1.37 -7.48 -16.72
CA SER A 140 -0.01 -7.70 -17.24
C SER A 140 0.04 -8.86 -18.25
N LEU A 141 -0.64 -9.97 -17.99
CA LEU A 141 -0.78 -11.09 -18.95
C LEU A 141 -1.44 -10.63 -20.25
N ARG A 142 -2.49 -9.80 -20.17
CA ARG A 142 -3.13 -9.22 -21.35
C ARG A 142 -2.19 -8.30 -22.14
N ALA A 143 -1.25 -7.66 -21.47
CA ALA A 143 -0.20 -6.87 -22.11
C ALA A 143 0.88 -7.72 -22.78
N GLY A 144 0.92 -9.01 -22.49
CA GLY A 144 1.86 -10.00 -23.06
C GLY A 144 2.91 -10.48 -22.05
N ALA A 145 2.77 -10.20 -20.76
CA ALA A 145 3.64 -10.78 -19.74
C ALA A 145 3.50 -12.31 -19.73
N ARG A 146 4.58 -13.02 -19.39
CA ARG A 146 4.61 -14.49 -19.29
C ARG A 146 4.15 -14.98 -17.92
N SER A 147 4.39 -14.17 -16.88
CA SER A 147 3.93 -14.40 -15.51
C SER A 147 3.03 -13.25 -15.06
N PRO A 148 1.91 -13.53 -14.37
CA PRO A 148 1.02 -12.48 -13.88
C PRO A 148 1.69 -11.60 -12.83
N VAL A 149 2.50 -12.20 -11.96
CA VAL A 149 3.18 -11.53 -10.85
C VAL A 149 4.60 -12.07 -10.68
N ALA A 150 5.48 -11.20 -10.21
CA ALA A 150 6.85 -11.57 -9.87
C ALA A 150 7.31 -10.84 -8.61
N SER A 151 8.41 -11.32 -8.04
CA SER A 151 9.03 -10.68 -6.87
C SER A 151 9.59 -9.31 -7.23
N PHE A 152 9.60 -8.40 -6.26
CA PHE A 152 10.18 -7.06 -6.41
C PHE A 152 10.88 -6.67 -5.11
N LYS A 153 11.72 -5.63 -5.19
CA LYS A 153 12.38 -5.04 -4.02
C LYS A 153 12.13 -3.54 -3.99
N LEU A 154 11.97 -3.00 -2.79
CA LEU A 154 11.92 -1.56 -2.57
C LEU A 154 13.27 -1.08 -2.06
N HIS A 155 13.83 -0.11 -2.77
CA HIS A 155 15.10 0.53 -2.39
C HIS A 155 14.81 1.76 -1.55
N ILE A 156 15.36 1.82 -0.35
CA ILE A 156 15.23 2.98 0.53
C ILE A 156 16.49 3.83 0.33
N PRO A 157 16.36 5.14 0.09
CA PRO A 157 17.51 6.03 0.01
C PRO A 157 18.38 5.91 1.27
N GLN A 158 19.69 5.82 1.09
CA GLN A 158 20.62 5.62 2.21
C GLN A 158 20.52 6.75 3.25
N ILE A 159 20.30 7.97 2.79
CA ILE A 159 20.13 9.13 3.70
C ILE A 159 18.93 8.97 4.62
N ASP A 160 17.81 8.42 4.12
CA ASP A 160 16.61 8.19 4.91
C ASP A 160 16.83 7.05 5.91
N ASP A 161 17.51 5.97 5.50
CA ASP A 161 17.80 4.83 6.37
C ASP A 161 18.76 5.21 7.51
N CYS A 162 19.84 5.94 7.20
CA CYS A 162 20.76 6.45 8.22
C CYS A 162 20.07 7.45 9.16
N GLY A 163 19.31 8.40 8.61
CA GLY A 163 18.61 9.42 9.39
C GLY A 163 17.61 8.81 10.38
N ILE A 164 16.86 7.79 9.98
CA ILE A 164 15.93 7.09 10.88
C ILE A 164 16.68 6.29 11.95
N ARG A 165 17.77 5.63 11.62
CA ARG A 165 18.56 4.88 12.61
C ARG A 165 19.15 5.81 13.68
N ASP A 166 19.70 6.94 13.25
CA ASP A 166 20.25 7.95 14.17
C ASP A 166 19.16 8.54 15.07
N TYR A 167 17.98 8.83 14.51
CA TYR A 167 16.81 9.30 15.25
C TYR A 167 16.38 8.28 16.32
N LEU A 168 16.21 7.03 15.94
CA LEU A 168 15.79 5.96 16.85
C LEU A 168 16.85 5.66 17.92
N MET A 169 18.14 5.69 17.55
CA MET A 169 19.24 5.50 18.48
C MET A 169 19.28 6.57 19.56
N LYS A 170 19.06 7.85 19.22
CA LYS A 170 18.94 8.95 20.17
C LYS A 170 17.79 8.79 21.16
N LEU A 171 16.75 8.06 20.77
CA LEU A 171 15.59 7.72 21.61
C LEU A 171 15.77 6.40 22.38
N GLY A 172 16.91 5.71 22.24
CA GLY A 172 17.16 4.40 22.85
C GLY A 172 16.32 3.26 22.24
N LEU A 173 15.88 3.41 20.98
CA LEU A 173 14.99 2.48 20.28
C LEU A 173 15.80 1.57 19.32
N ASN A 174 16.53 0.59 19.88
CA ASN A 174 17.27 -0.38 19.07
C ASN A 174 16.36 -1.46 18.45
N ARG A 175 15.33 -1.86 19.16
CA ARG A 175 14.29 -2.81 18.71
C ARG A 175 12.94 -2.29 19.14
N TYR A 176 12.00 -2.17 18.21
CA TYR A 176 10.70 -1.53 18.44
C TYR A 176 9.59 -2.17 17.60
N VAL A 177 8.36 -1.94 18.00
CA VAL A 177 7.16 -2.28 17.25
C VAL A 177 6.52 -1.01 16.71
N VAL A 178 6.11 -1.01 15.43
CA VAL A 178 5.37 0.10 14.86
C VAL A 178 3.87 -0.17 14.96
N LEU A 179 3.14 0.78 15.52
CA LEU A 179 1.68 0.79 15.59
C LEU A 179 1.14 1.81 14.58
N SER A 180 0.23 1.36 13.70
CA SER A 180 -0.41 2.24 12.69
C SER A 180 -1.91 2.30 12.93
N PRO A 181 -2.39 3.21 13.82
CA PRO A 181 -3.80 3.32 14.18
C PRO A 181 -4.65 4.00 13.11
N GLY A 182 -4.03 4.79 12.21
CA GLY A 182 -4.68 5.56 11.18
C GLY A 182 -5.14 4.75 9.97
N GLY A 183 -5.93 5.40 9.14
CA GLY A 183 -6.38 4.81 7.89
C GLY A 183 -7.31 5.73 7.11
N GLY A 184 -7.45 5.50 5.81
CA GLY A 184 -8.29 6.32 4.94
C GLY A 184 -9.78 6.35 5.29
N TRP A 185 -10.25 5.41 6.12
CA TRP A 185 -11.63 5.35 6.65
C TRP A 185 -11.60 4.97 8.12
N ARG A 186 -12.34 5.67 8.96
CA ARG A 186 -12.45 5.36 10.40
C ARG A 186 -12.98 3.95 10.64
N SER A 187 -13.89 3.45 9.82
CA SER A 187 -14.43 2.08 9.94
C SER A 187 -13.41 0.96 9.70
N LYS A 188 -12.23 1.25 9.16
CA LYS A 188 -11.10 0.30 9.05
C LYS A 188 -10.09 0.41 10.19
N CYS A 189 -10.24 1.38 11.07
CA CYS A 189 -9.29 1.65 12.14
C CYS A 189 -9.72 0.91 13.42
N TRP A 190 -8.81 0.10 13.96
CA TRP A 190 -8.97 -0.44 15.30
C TRP A 190 -8.88 0.72 16.29
N PRO A 191 -9.64 0.69 17.42
CA PRO A 191 -9.68 1.83 18.33
C PRO A 191 -8.29 2.27 18.80
N PRO A 192 -7.93 3.57 18.73
CA PRO A 192 -6.59 4.04 19.13
C PRO A 192 -6.29 3.77 20.61
N GLN A 193 -7.30 3.74 21.48
CA GLN A 193 -7.18 3.37 22.89
C GLN A 193 -6.63 1.95 23.06
N ARG A 194 -7.05 1.01 22.20
CA ARG A 194 -6.55 -0.37 22.22
C ARG A 194 -5.12 -0.48 21.74
N PHE A 195 -4.67 0.38 20.81
CA PHE A 195 -3.26 0.50 20.46
C PHE A 195 -2.42 1.01 21.65
N GLY A 196 -2.96 1.94 22.46
CA GLY A 196 -2.33 2.38 23.69
C GLY A 196 -2.16 1.24 24.69
N GLN A 197 -3.23 0.51 24.98
CA GLN A 197 -3.20 -0.68 25.84
C GLN A 197 -2.23 -1.76 25.30
N LEU A 198 -2.20 -1.97 23.99
CA LEU A 198 -1.25 -2.88 23.36
C LEU A 198 0.19 -2.43 23.56
N SER A 199 0.46 -1.11 23.44
CA SER A 199 1.79 -0.54 23.70
C SER A 199 2.26 -0.82 25.12
N GLN A 200 1.38 -0.66 26.12
CA GLN A 200 1.68 -0.99 27.52
C GLN A 200 2.02 -2.47 27.67
N LEU A 201 1.17 -3.37 27.14
CA LEU A 201 1.41 -4.81 27.24
C LEU A 201 2.70 -5.26 26.51
N ILE A 202 3.02 -4.66 25.36
CA ILE A 202 4.27 -4.93 24.65
C ILE A 202 5.47 -4.54 25.51
N ARG A 203 5.42 -3.39 26.18
CA ARG A 203 6.49 -2.94 27.07
C ARG A 203 6.65 -3.88 28.28
N ASP A 204 5.55 -4.19 28.95
CA ASP A 204 5.56 -4.98 30.18
C ASP A 204 5.99 -6.43 29.95
N THR A 205 5.62 -7.01 28.80
CA THR A 205 5.83 -8.44 28.53
C THR A 205 7.02 -8.75 27.63
N LEU A 206 7.38 -7.82 26.75
CA LEU A 206 8.43 -8.00 25.74
C LEU A 206 9.63 -7.06 25.94
N GLY A 207 9.53 -6.10 26.84
CA GLY A 207 10.56 -5.07 27.05
C GLY A 207 10.78 -4.17 25.82
N LEU A 208 9.83 -4.13 24.87
CA LEU A 208 9.92 -3.34 23.67
C LEU A 208 9.11 -2.05 23.78
N ARG A 209 9.64 -0.97 23.23
CA ARG A 209 8.87 0.28 23.06
C ARG A 209 8.18 0.30 21.70
N CYS A 210 7.12 1.09 21.60
CA CYS A 210 6.36 1.26 20.36
C CYS A 210 6.64 2.62 19.72
N VAL A 211 6.55 2.66 18.38
CA VAL A 211 6.47 3.89 17.59
C VAL A 211 5.08 3.96 16.98
N VAL A 212 4.36 5.07 17.18
CA VAL A 212 3.03 5.28 16.63
C VAL A 212 3.15 6.07 15.33
N ASN A 213 2.94 5.40 14.21
CA ASN A 213 2.92 6.06 12.91
C ASN A 213 1.53 6.59 12.60
N TYR A 214 1.44 7.86 12.26
CA TYR A 214 0.20 8.52 11.86
C TYR A 214 0.44 9.48 10.70
N GLY A 215 -0.63 9.77 9.96
CA GLY A 215 -0.59 10.67 8.80
C GLY A 215 -0.95 12.11 9.15
N PRO A 216 -0.83 13.02 8.16
CA PRO A 216 -1.27 14.40 8.34
C PRO A 216 -2.76 14.48 8.72
N GLY A 217 -3.07 15.22 9.79
CA GLY A 217 -4.42 15.39 10.33
C GLY A 217 -4.93 14.22 11.19
N GLU A 218 -4.04 13.31 11.59
CA GLU A 218 -4.34 12.17 12.47
C GLU A 218 -3.68 12.33 13.86
N ASP A 219 -3.33 13.57 14.27
CA ASP A 219 -2.68 13.86 15.55
C ASP A 219 -3.53 13.41 16.75
N ASP A 220 -4.86 13.49 16.62
CA ASP A 220 -5.83 13.01 17.60
C ASP A 220 -5.68 11.51 17.88
N LEU A 221 -5.33 10.71 16.86
CA LEU A 221 -5.12 9.27 17.02
C LEU A 221 -3.84 8.99 17.82
N ALA A 222 -2.75 9.70 17.50
CA ALA A 222 -1.49 9.54 18.22
C ALA A 222 -1.63 9.95 19.69
N LEU A 223 -2.38 11.03 19.96
CA LEU A 223 -2.69 11.46 21.31
C LEU A 223 -3.50 10.41 22.07
N ALA A 224 -4.59 9.91 21.48
CA ALA A 224 -5.43 8.89 22.11
C ALA A 224 -4.68 7.56 22.39
N VAL A 225 -3.74 7.16 21.53
CA VAL A 225 -2.84 6.03 21.79
C VAL A 225 -1.98 6.31 23.01
N ARG A 226 -1.38 7.49 23.08
CA ARG A 226 -0.49 7.88 24.18
C ARG A 226 -1.23 7.96 25.52
N GLU A 227 -2.40 8.57 25.57
CA GLU A 227 -3.23 8.69 26.79
C GLU A 227 -3.61 7.32 27.37
N CYS A 228 -3.74 6.28 26.54
CA CYS A 228 -4.11 4.93 26.95
C CYS A 228 -2.90 3.98 27.06
N SER A 229 -1.66 4.48 27.00
CA SER A 229 -0.45 3.65 26.99
C SER A 229 0.23 3.52 28.36
N GLY A 230 -0.35 4.11 29.43
CA GLY A 230 0.29 4.11 30.75
C GLY A 230 1.72 4.66 30.69
N ASP A 231 2.67 3.93 31.27
CA ASP A 231 4.08 4.31 31.30
C ASP A 231 4.87 3.86 30.06
N ALA A 232 4.22 3.25 29.05
CA ALA A 232 4.92 2.74 27.87
C ALA A 232 5.52 3.85 27.00
N ASP A 233 4.97 5.05 27.08
CA ASP A 233 5.43 6.26 26.37
C ASP A 233 5.81 5.98 24.90
N PRO A 234 4.86 5.58 24.04
CA PRO A 234 5.14 5.30 22.65
C PRO A 234 5.55 6.57 21.91
N VAL A 235 6.54 6.45 21.04
CA VAL A 235 7.08 7.58 20.28
C VAL A 235 6.17 7.91 19.10
N PRO A 236 5.58 9.12 19.03
CA PRO A 236 4.81 9.53 17.86
C PRO A 236 5.73 9.79 16.66
N TYR A 237 5.31 9.35 15.49
CA TYR A 237 6.04 9.55 14.24
C TYR A 237 5.11 9.95 13.09
N ASN A 238 5.34 11.15 12.53
CA ASN A 238 4.67 11.67 11.34
C ASN A 238 5.71 12.24 10.38
N GLY A 239 6.44 11.37 9.71
CA GLY A 239 7.51 11.74 8.81
C GLY A 239 7.18 11.53 7.33
N PRO A 240 8.02 12.04 6.43
CA PRO A 240 7.88 11.84 5.00
C PRO A 240 8.08 10.37 4.60
N LEU A 241 7.74 10.04 3.35
CA LEU A 241 7.64 8.66 2.89
C LEU A 241 8.96 7.88 2.95
N GLY A 242 10.10 8.47 2.56
CA GLY A 242 11.38 7.79 2.58
C GLY A 242 11.81 7.34 3.99
N PRO A 243 11.87 8.26 4.98
CA PRO A 243 12.08 7.92 6.37
C PRO A 243 11.02 6.94 6.94
N LEU A 244 9.74 7.05 6.54
CA LEU A 244 8.70 6.07 6.91
C LEU A 244 9.02 4.67 6.39
N MET A 245 9.48 4.54 5.15
CA MET A 245 9.93 3.25 4.59
C MET A 245 11.06 2.66 5.43
N ALA A 246 12.03 3.47 5.84
CA ALA A 246 13.15 3.05 6.69
C ALA A 246 12.66 2.63 8.09
N LEU A 247 11.76 3.41 8.70
CA LEU A 247 11.13 3.09 9.99
C LEU A 247 10.42 1.73 9.94
N LEU A 248 9.58 1.51 8.93
CA LEU A 248 8.83 0.26 8.78
C LEU A 248 9.76 -0.93 8.52
N ARG A 249 10.77 -0.79 7.66
CA ARG A 249 11.71 -1.87 7.33
C ARG A 249 12.51 -2.36 8.53
N ASN A 250 12.92 -1.46 9.41
CA ASN A 250 13.74 -1.76 10.57
C ASN A 250 12.93 -2.18 11.82
N ALA A 251 11.60 -2.16 11.76
CA ALA A 251 10.73 -2.56 12.86
C ALA A 251 10.80 -4.08 13.12
N ALA A 252 10.74 -4.49 14.38
CA ALA A 252 10.61 -5.89 14.75
C ALA A 252 9.26 -6.48 14.27
N CYS A 253 8.21 -5.65 14.32
CA CYS A 253 6.87 -5.97 13.83
C CYS A 253 6.11 -4.67 13.54
N VAL A 254 5.17 -4.73 12.60
CA VAL A 254 4.22 -3.63 12.33
C VAL A 254 2.81 -4.15 12.58
N VAL A 255 2.04 -3.43 13.39
CA VAL A 255 0.63 -3.73 13.68
C VAL A 255 -0.24 -2.63 13.10
N GLY A 256 -1.23 -2.98 12.30
CA GLY A 256 -2.13 -2.00 11.70
C GLY A 256 -3.32 -2.62 10.97
N GLY A 257 -4.27 -1.79 10.58
CA GLY A 257 -5.41 -2.18 9.75
C GLY A 257 -5.07 -2.28 8.27
N ASP A 258 -6.07 -2.56 7.43
CA ASP A 258 -5.99 -2.54 5.95
C ASP A 258 -5.70 -1.11 5.44
N THR A 259 -4.44 -0.69 5.55
CA THR A 259 -3.96 0.68 5.30
C THR A 259 -2.63 0.70 4.57
N GLY A 260 -2.30 1.86 4.00
CA GLY A 260 -1.05 2.06 3.27
C GLY A 260 0.22 1.62 4.01
N PRO A 261 0.45 2.06 5.26
CA PRO A 261 1.64 1.68 6.02
C PRO A 261 1.77 0.18 6.25
N LEU A 262 0.67 -0.55 6.49
CA LEU A 262 0.69 -2.01 6.61
C LEU A 262 1.16 -2.68 5.32
N HIS A 263 0.56 -2.31 4.19
CA HIS A 263 0.95 -2.87 2.88
C HIS A 263 2.39 -2.53 2.51
N LEU A 264 2.85 -1.33 2.88
CA LEU A 264 4.23 -0.92 2.68
C LEU A 264 5.20 -1.76 3.53
N ALA A 265 4.87 -2.03 4.79
CA ALA A 265 5.66 -2.92 5.67
C ALA A 265 5.76 -4.33 5.09
N ILE A 266 4.65 -4.89 4.58
CA ILE A 266 4.62 -6.20 3.90
C ILE A 266 5.55 -6.19 2.69
N ALA A 267 5.48 -5.15 1.85
CA ALA A 267 6.32 -5.01 0.66
C ALA A 267 7.81 -4.85 0.97
N LEU A 268 8.14 -4.26 2.11
CA LEU A 268 9.51 -4.14 2.63
C LEU A 268 10.04 -5.43 3.28
N GLY A 269 9.22 -6.47 3.38
CA GLY A 269 9.58 -7.73 4.00
C GLY A 269 9.52 -7.72 5.54
N THR A 270 8.96 -6.69 6.14
CA THR A 270 8.81 -6.58 7.59
C THR A 270 7.71 -7.51 8.08
N ARG A 271 7.87 -8.07 9.26
CA ARG A 271 6.87 -8.89 9.94
C ARG A 271 5.65 -8.05 10.29
N THR A 272 4.45 -8.57 10.03
CA THR A 272 3.22 -7.82 10.29
C THR A 272 2.18 -8.62 11.06
N VAL A 273 1.34 -7.88 11.80
CA VAL A 273 0.05 -8.33 12.32
C VAL A 273 -1.01 -7.41 11.74
N ALA A 274 -1.87 -7.97 10.91
CA ALA A 274 -2.87 -7.24 10.14
C ALA A 274 -4.25 -7.36 10.79
N LEU A 275 -4.88 -6.22 11.10
CA LEU A 275 -6.20 -6.16 11.73
C LEU A 275 -7.26 -5.85 10.66
N PHE A 276 -8.10 -6.82 10.36
CA PHE A 276 -9.14 -6.68 9.34
C PHE A 276 -10.53 -6.61 9.95
N GLY A 277 -11.29 -5.60 9.55
CA GLY A 277 -12.69 -5.43 9.91
C GLY A 277 -13.59 -5.62 8.68
N PRO A 278 -14.11 -4.50 8.09
CA PRO A 278 -15.10 -4.56 7.02
C PRO A 278 -14.54 -5.09 5.69
N THR A 279 -13.23 -5.06 5.46
CA THR A 279 -12.63 -5.50 4.20
C THR A 279 -12.25 -6.98 4.24
N ASP A 280 -12.19 -7.60 3.05
CA ASP A 280 -11.83 -9.01 2.92
C ASP A 280 -10.29 -9.16 2.80
N PRO A 281 -9.63 -9.84 3.75
CA PRO A 281 -8.20 -10.06 3.68
C PRO A 281 -7.77 -10.95 2.51
N ARG A 282 -8.66 -11.80 1.97
CA ARG A 282 -8.38 -12.58 0.77
C ARG A 282 -8.15 -11.69 -0.44
N ARG A 283 -8.78 -10.50 -0.45
CA ARG A 283 -8.67 -9.54 -1.55
C ARG A 283 -7.51 -8.55 -1.37
N ASN A 284 -7.35 -8.01 -0.16
CA ASN A 284 -6.41 -6.92 0.11
C ASN A 284 -5.39 -7.26 1.20
N GLY A 285 -5.39 -8.48 1.74
CA GLY A 285 -4.53 -8.85 2.86
C GLY A 285 -3.06 -9.00 2.49
N PRO A 286 -2.24 -9.45 3.43
CA PRO A 286 -0.85 -9.78 3.17
C PRO A 286 -0.76 -10.80 2.03
N TYR A 287 0.10 -10.51 1.06
CA TYR A 287 0.37 -11.42 -0.06
C TYR A 287 1.31 -12.58 0.35
N ARG A 288 1.97 -12.44 1.49
CA ARG A 288 2.84 -13.46 2.09
C ARG A 288 2.02 -14.34 3.03
N THR A 289 2.31 -15.63 3.00
CA THR A 289 1.59 -16.65 3.80
C THR A 289 1.97 -16.66 5.28
N ASP A 290 3.10 -16.05 5.64
CA ASP A 290 3.65 -16.05 7.00
C ASP A 290 3.21 -14.85 7.85
N ASP A 291 2.50 -13.86 7.28
CA ASP A 291 1.94 -12.76 8.03
C ASP A 291 0.64 -13.17 8.77
N ILE A 292 0.43 -12.61 9.95
CA ILE A 292 -0.75 -12.94 10.77
C ILE A 292 -1.87 -11.95 10.47
N VAL A 293 -3.04 -12.49 10.14
CA VAL A 293 -4.26 -11.71 9.94
C VAL A 293 -5.24 -12.04 11.05
N LEU A 294 -5.67 -11.02 11.79
CA LEU A 294 -6.75 -11.11 12.77
C LEU A 294 -8.01 -10.49 12.19
N ARG A 295 -9.10 -11.26 12.21
CA ARG A 295 -10.42 -10.84 11.75
C ARG A 295 -11.48 -11.61 12.53
N ALA A 296 -12.52 -10.91 12.98
CA ALA A 296 -13.65 -11.56 13.60
C ALA A 296 -14.30 -12.58 12.64
N PRO A 297 -14.88 -13.67 13.15
CA PRO A 297 -15.58 -14.65 12.33
C PRO A 297 -16.85 -14.05 11.71
N ASN A 298 -17.26 -14.60 10.56
CA ASN A 298 -18.54 -14.29 9.89
C ASN A 298 -18.78 -12.82 9.51
N VAL A 299 -17.70 -12.05 9.29
CA VAL A 299 -17.80 -10.65 8.88
C VAL A 299 -18.26 -10.54 7.43
N VAL A 300 -19.37 -9.86 7.21
CA VAL A 300 -19.82 -9.48 5.87
C VAL A 300 -18.95 -8.33 5.35
N THR A 301 -18.30 -8.56 4.21
CA THR A 301 -17.44 -7.56 3.57
C THR A 301 -18.26 -6.36 3.11
N THR A 302 -17.84 -5.16 3.49
CA THR A 302 -18.47 -3.91 3.07
C THR A 302 -17.43 -2.83 2.76
N HIS A 303 -17.76 -1.94 1.84
CA HIS A 303 -16.96 -0.76 1.50
C HIS A 303 -17.64 0.54 1.94
N ARG A 304 -18.68 0.44 2.77
CA ARG A 304 -19.35 1.63 3.34
C ARG A 304 -18.40 2.31 4.34
N ARG A 305 -18.28 3.61 4.19
CA ARG A 305 -17.45 4.44 5.07
C ARG A 305 -18.32 4.93 6.21
N HIS A 306 -17.84 4.72 7.43
CA HIS A 306 -18.45 5.22 8.66
C HIS A 306 -17.39 5.94 9.49
N ASP A 307 -17.83 6.86 10.35
CA ASP A 307 -16.95 7.64 11.22
C ASP A 307 -16.53 6.89 12.48
N GLN A 308 -17.05 5.68 12.69
CA GLN A 308 -16.72 4.80 13.81
C GLN A 308 -16.07 3.52 13.33
N ALA A 309 -15.29 2.87 14.22
CA ALA A 309 -14.72 1.55 13.98
C ALA A 309 -15.82 0.52 13.66
N HIS A 310 -15.57 -0.34 12.68
CA HIS A 310 -16.52 -1.41 12.36
C HIS A 310 -16.65 -2.39 13.54
N PRO A 311 -17.86 -2.89 13.89
CA PRO A 311 -18.07 -3.82 15.01
C PRO A 311 -17.11 -5.01 15.02
N ALA A 312 -16.81 -5.60 13.87
CA ALA A 312 -15.84 -6.68 13.75
C ALA A 312 -14.43 -6.35 14.26
N LEU A 313 -14.01 -5.08 14.20
CA LEU A 313 -12.73 -4.64 14.79
C LEU A 313 -12.82 -4.58 16.32
N LEU A 314 -14.02 -4.34 16.86
CA LEU A 314 -14.25 -4.30 18.31
C LEU A 314 -14.20 -5.69 18.94
N GLU A 315 -14.40 -6.75 18.15
CA GLU A 315 -14.27 -8.14 18.61
C GLU A 315 -12.80 -8.56 18.78
N ILE A 316 -11.86 -7.98 18.04
CA ILE A 316 -10.42 -8.25 18.16
C ILE A 316 -9.91 -7.67 19.48
N GLN A 317 -9.50 -8.53 20.42
CA GLN A 317 -9.08 -8.12 21.76
C GLN A 317 -7.58 -7.87 21.84
N VAL A 318 -7.16 -6.97 22.74
CA VAL A 318 -5.76 -6.57 22.91
C VAL A 318 -4.82 -7.75 23.22
N PRO A 319 -5.18 -8.71 24.12
CA PRO A 319 -4.35 -9.89 24.37
C PRO A 319 -4.14 -10.76 23.12
N GLU A 320 -5.15 -10.89 22.26
CA GLU A 320 -5.06 -11.65 21.00
C GLU A 320 -4.04 -11.00 20.06
N VAL A 321 -4.03 -9.67 19.96
CA VAL A 321 -3.04 -8.94 19.14
C VAL A 321 -1.64 -9.07 19.73
N LEU A 322 -1.48 -9.02 21.05
CA LEU A 322 -0.19 -9.23 21.72
C LEU A 322 0.36 -10.62 21.41
N ASP A 323 -0.46 -11.66 21.51
CA ASP A 323 -0.06 -13.04 21.21
C ASP A 323 0.34 -13.21 19.73
N ALA A 324 -0.36 -12.53 18.83
CA ALA A 324 0.03 -12.47 17.42
C ALA A 324 1.39 -11.79 17.23
N VAL A 325 1.64 -10.67 17.91
CA VAL A 325 2.95 -9.99 17.91
C VAL A 325 4.05 -10.92 18.43
N ARG A 326 3.85 -11.58 19.58
CA ARG A 326 4.82 -12.53 20.16
C ARG A 326 5.19 -13.63 19.17
N ARG A 327 4.20 -14.29 18.61
CA ARG A 327 4.41 -15.35 17.60
C ARG A 327 5.17 -14.80 16.40
N ARG A 328 4.84 -13.59 15.96
CA ARG A 328 5.42 -13.01 14.76
C ARG A 328 6.88 -12.59 14.93
N ILE A 329 7.29 -12.17 16.12
CA ILE A 329 8.68 -11.81 16.44
C ILE A 329 9.52 -12.99 16.95
N GLY A 330 8.91 -14.19 17.08
CA GLY A 330 9.60 -15.40 17.49
C GLY A 330 9.94 -15.47 18.99
N VAL A 331 9.13 -14.85 19.85
CA VAL A 331 9.23 -14.98 21.31
C VAL A 331 8.24 -16.05 21.76
N ALA A 332 8.74 -17.10 22.43
CA ALA A 332 7.89 -18.14 23.03
C ALA A 332 6.96 -17.53 24.08
N ALA A 333 5.79 -18.17 24.26
CA ALA A 333 4.77 -17.76 25.24
C ALA A 333 5.26 -17.95 26.68
#